data_624f24b72c06fc615311dab8ce6b4dc1
#
_entry.id   624f24b72c06fc615311dab8ce6b4dc1
#
_cell.length_a   1.000
_cell.length_b   1.000
_cell.length_c   1.000
_cell.angle_alpha   90.00
_cell.angle_beta   90.00
_cell.angle_gamma   90.00
#
_symmetry.space_group_name_H-M   'P 1'
#
loop_
_entity.id
_entity.type
_entity.pdbx_description
1 polymer ?
#
loop_
_entity_poly.entity_id
_entity_poly.type
_entity_poly.pdbx_seq_one_letter_code
_entity_poly.pdbx_strand_id
1 'polypeptide(L)'
;ICWSLVGSEMCIRDRYRRLRDIEDELGRPTCILADLPGPKIRLGTFPEAHMLEDERTITLHCGVHSMETNGGSDFPVEYGGLSAELKPGDPILINDGLIRLTVLTTDGTPNGTVRCKVEDGGPISSRKGVNVPGTLVDLPAIGPKDQAALQHALENGADYIAVSYVRTAEDLLPAKEAVKKASMHVPILAKIEHPVALDNLDSILDLADAVMVARGDLGVEIPLENVPVAQQRIIDKALERGMPVVVATQMLESMTLQPRPTRAEVSDVSTAIRHGATGVMLSGETASGSFPLEAVKTMAKIASATEEGLDAHDLRPTSLARFRSTRAVAHAGVELAREAGAARIVVATHHGTSPRLVSGYRPDIPITAVSDRLRALRRTCLLPGVDTVLAKEHDLSLIHISEPTRLQQ
;
A
#
# COMPACT_ATOMS: atom_id res chain seq x y z
N ILE A 1 10.37 4.11 -2.53
CA ILE A 1 10.44 2.90 -3.38
C ILE A 1 9.85 1.76 -2.57
N CYS A 2 8.62 1.36 -2.91
CA CYS A 2 8.03 0.13 -2.37
C CYS A 2 8.55 -1.05 -3.20
N TRP A 3 9.13 -2.04 -2.53
CA TRP A 3 9.49 -3.31 -3.13
C TRP A 3 8.61 -4.38 -2.52
N SER A 4 7.83 -5.08 -3.33
CA SER A 4 7.25 -6.36 -2.94
C SER A 4 8.38 -7.37 -2.85
N LEU A 5 8.68 -7.82 -1.64
CA LEU A 5 9.81 -8.73 -1.38
C LEU A 5 9.35 -10.18 -1.56
N VAL A 6 9.26 -10.63 -2.82
CA VAL A 6 9.13 -12.06 -3.13
C VAL A 6 10.55 -12.63 -3.28
N GLY A 7 10.99 -13.46 -2.34
CA GLY A 7 12.30 -14.09 -2.38
C GLY A 7 12.57 -14.90 -1.11
N SER A 8 13.70 -15.65 -1.08
CA SER A 8 14.16 -16.27 0.15
C SER A 8 14.56 -15.21 1.18
N GLU A 9 14.46 -15.51 2.47
CA GLU A 9 14.83 -14.59 3.57
C GLU A 9 16.23 -13.99 3.40
N MET A 10 17.17 -14.74 2.82
CA MET A 10 18.52 -14.28 2.52
C MET A 10 18.50 -13.15 1.48
N CYS A 11 17.73 -13.30 0.40
CA CYS A 11 17.61 -12.27 -0.65
C CYS A 11 16.94 -11.00 -0.12
N ILE A 12 15.97 -11.13 0.79
CA ILE A 12 15.27 -10.02 1.42
C ILE A 12 16.23 -9.22 2.30
N ARG A 13 17.01 -9.90 3.16
CA ARG A 13 18.02 -9.28 4.03
C ARG A 13 19.06 -8.50 3.24
N ASP A 14 19.55 -9.07 2.14
CA ASP A 14 20.55 -8.39 1.30
C ASP A 14 19.99 -7.15 0.64
N ARG A 15 18.70 -7.12 0.28
CA ARG A 15 18.03 -5.92 -0.26
C ARG A 15 17.91 -4.81 0.78
N TYR A 16 17.54 -5.13 2.04
CA TYR A 16 17.52 -4.14 3.12
C TYR A 16 18.90 -3.51 3.30
N ARG A 17 19.94 -4.34 3.39
CA ARG A 17 21.32 -3.85 3.53
C ARG A 17 21.70 -2.95 2.36
N ARG A 18 21.49 -3.40 1.12
CA ARG A 18 21.83 -2.62 -0.08
C ARG A 18 21.09 -1.29 -0.15
N LEU A 19 19.83 -1.23 0.27
CA LEU A 19 19.09 0.04 0.33
C LEU A 19 19.69 1.00 1.37
N ARG A 20 20.19 0.49 2.50
CA ARG A 20 20.87 1.30 3.50
C ARG A 20 22.23 1.79 3.01
N ASP A 21 22.99 0.93 2.33
CA ASP A 21 24.27 1.33 1.70
C ASP A 21 24.04 2.46 0.69
N ILE A 22 23.02 2.35 -0.17
CA ILE A 22 22.65 3.40 -1.13
C ILE A 22 22.20 4.69 -0.41
N GLU A 23 21.46 4.59 0.68
CA GLU A 23 21.06 5.74 1.51
C GLU A 23 22.29 6.50 2.02
N ASP A 24 23.28 5.75 2.54
CA ASP A 24 24.53 6.31 3.05
C ASP A 24 25.37 6.95 1.93
N GLU A 25 25.47 6.29 0.76
CA GLU A 25 26.17 6.82 -0.43
C GLU A 25 25.54 8.13 -0.96
N LEU A 26 24.20 8.20 -0.97
CA LEU A 26 23.46 9.35 -1.47
C LEU A 26 23.30 10.48 -0.43
N GLY A 27 23.54 10.18 0.85
CA GLY A 27 23.31 11.12 1.96
C GLY A 27 21.84 11.55 2.09
N ARG A 28 20.90 10.74 1.61
CA ARG A 28 19.46 11.05 1.60
C ARG A 28 18.67 9.93 2.27
N PRO A 29 17.83 10.24 3.29
CA PRO A 29 16.99 9.26 3.93
C PRO A 29 16.11 8.51 2.92
N THR A 30 16.07 7.19 3.05
CA THR A 30 15.28 6.30 2.20
C THR A 30 14.34 5.49 3.06
N CYS A 31 13.03 5.61 2.83
CA CYS A 31 12.01 4.85 3.55
C CYS A 31 11.90 3.43 2.99
N ILE A 32 12.00 2.43 3.86
CA ILE A 32 11.70 1.04 3.53
C ILE A 32 10.33 0.68 4.10
N LEU A 33 9.38 0.40 3.20
CA LEU A 33 8.07 -0.11 3.53
C LEU A 33 8.07 -1.62 3.28
N ALA A 34 7.88 -2.41 4.34
CA ALA A 34 7.73 -3.85 4.25
C ALA A 34 6.27 -4.20 4.00
N ASP A 35 5.99 -4.79 2.86
CA ASP A 35 4.65 -5.21 2.44
C ASP A 35 4.44 -6.69 2.82
N LEU A 36 3.50 -6.94 3.74
CA LEU A 36 3.14 -8.30 4.15
C LEU A 36 2.25 -8.94 3.09
N PRO A 37 2.51 -10.21 2.72
CA PRO A 37 1.74 -10.89 1.65
C PRO A 37 0.24 -10.95 1.88
N GLY A 38 -0.18 -11.12 3.14
CA GLY A 38 -1.58 -11.32 3.53
C GLY A 38 -2.14 -12.70 3.17
N PRO A 39 -3.41 -12.94 3.47
CA PRO A 39 -4.07 -14.22 3.30
C PRO A 39 -4.49 -14.46 1.84
N LYS A 40 -3.55 -14.69 0.95
CA LYS A 40 -3.87 -14.96 -0.46
C LYS A 40 -4.18 -16.44 -0.67
N ILE A 41 -5.42 -16.76 -1.04
CA ILE A 41 -5.79 -18.12 -1.47
C ILE A 41 -5.10 -18.41 -2.81
N ARG A 42 -4.59 -19.61 -2.97
CA ARG A 42 -3.91 -20.03 -4.19
C ARG A 42 -4.34 -21.41 -4.63
N LEU A 43 -4.25 -21.64 -5.93
CA LEU A 43 -4.25 -23.02 -6.44
C LEU A 43 -3.02 -23.76 -5.91
N GLY A 44 -3.18 -25.02 -5.65
CA GLY A 44 -2.07 -25.90 -5.33
C GLY A 44 -1.16 -26.17 -6.56
N THR A 45 -0.30 -27.16 -6.44
CA THR A 45 0.63 -27.56 -7.50
C THR A 45 0.07 -28.70 -8.34
N PHE A 46 0.19 -28.62 -9.65
CA PHE A 46 -0.17 -29.66 -10.62
C PHE A 46 0.83 -29.64 -11.79
N PRO A 47 1.02 -30.80 -12.49
CA PRO A 47 2.16 -30.98 -13.41
C PRO A 47 2.17 -30.03 -14.60
N GLU A 48 1.02 -29.80 -15.21
CA GLU A 48 0.93 -29.07 -16.49
C GLU A 48 -0.12 -27.96 -16.43
N ALA A 49 0.16 -26.87 -17.13
CA ALA A 49 -0.83 -25.83 -17.37
C ALA A 49 -1.90 -26.33 -18.33
N HIS A 50 -3.15 -25.93 -18.10
CA HIS A 50 -4.28 -26.29 -18.95
C HIS A 50 -4.91 -25.04 -19.54
N MET A 51 -5.57 -25.19 -20.69
CA MET A 51 -6.45 -24.19 -21.24
C MET A 51 -7.88 -24.55 -20.83
N LEU A 52 -8.51 -23.71 -20.02
CA LEU A 52 -9.93 -23.87 -19.70
C LEU A 52 -10.78 -23.26 -20.81
N GLU A 53 -11.73 -24.03 -21.29
CA GLU A 53 -12.73 -23.59 -22.25
C GLU A 53 -13.97 -23.08 -21.53
N ASP A 54 -14.64 -22.10 -22.10
CA ASP A 54 -15.91 -21.59 -21.61
C ASP A 54 -16.95 -22.70 -21.54
N GLU A 55 -17.92 -22.55 -20.66
CA GLU A 55 -19.02 -23.51 -20.42
C GLU A 55 -18.57 -24.88 -19.85
N ARG A 56 -17.27 -25.14 -19.73
CA ARG A 56 -16.76 -26.38 -19.12
C ARG A 56 -17.06 -26.42 -17.62
N THR A 57 -17.30 -27.62 -17.10
CA THR A 57 -17.39 -27.85 -15.67
C THR A 57 -16.06 -28.37 -15.15
N ILE A 58 -15.59 -27.77 -14.04
CA ILE A 58 -14.39 -28.20 -13.31
C ILE A 58 -14.70 -28.40 -11.83
N THR A 59 -13.84 -29.10 -11.13
CA THR A 59 -13.93 -29.34 -9.69
C THR A 59 -12.67 -28.77 -9.00
N LEU A 60 -12.88 -27.96 -7.98
CA LEU A 60 -11.84 -27.46 -7.09
C LEU A 60 -11.82 -28.33 -5.82
N HIS A 61 -10.67 -28.88 -5.48
CA HIS A 61 -10.44 -29.71 -4.29
C HIS A 61 -9.78 -28.85 -3.22
N CYS A 62 -10.53 -28.48 -2.19
CA CYS A 62 -10.11 -27.57 -1.14
C CYS A 62 -9.21 -28.27 -0.11
N GLY A 63 -8.21 -27.58 0.43
CA GLY A 63 -7.24 -28.12 1.37
C GLY A 63 -6.18 -29.04 0.71
N VAL A 64 -6.12 -29.09 -0.61
CA VAL A 64 -5.20 -29.94 -1.36
C VAL A 64 -4.04 -29.10 -1.92
N HIS A 65 -2.81 -29.44 -1.53
CA HIS A 65 -1.62 -28.68 -1.95
C HIS A 65 -1.05 -29.17 -3.29
N SER A 66 -1.29 -30.44 -3.67
CA SER A 66 -0.81 -31.00 -4.94
C SER A 66 -1.68 -32.16 -5.38
N MET A 67 -2.00 -32.22 -6.68
CA MET A 67 -2.74 -33.34 -7.28
C MET A 67 -2.57 -33.39 -8.79
N GLU A 68 -2.94 -34.55 -9.38
CA GLU A 68 -3.14 -34.70 -10.81
C GLU A 68 -4.47 -34.06 -11.24
N THR A 69 -4.51 -33.49 -12.43
CA THR A 69 -5.66 -32.66 -12.88
C THR A 69 -6.72 -33.42 -13.68
N ASN A 70 -6.61 -34.75 -13.81
CA ASN A 70 -7.57 -35.59 -14.56
C ASN A 70 -7.95 -34.99 -15.94
N GLY A 71 -6.94 -34.62 -16.71
CA GLY A 71 -7.15 -33.97 -18.03
C GLY A 71 -7.69 -32.56 -17.93
N GLY A 72 -7.42 -31.87 -16.85
CA GLY A 72 -7.81 -30.45 -16.63
C GLY A 72 -9.25 -30.28 -16.18
N SER A 73 -9.84 -31.29 -15.49
CA SER A 73 -11.17 -31.17 -14.86
C SER A 73 -11.12 -30.98 -13.34
N ASP A 74 -9.98 -31.27 -12.71
CA ASP A 74 -9.82 -31.22 -11.27
C ASP A 74 -8.58 -30.37 -10.91
N PHE A 75 -8.75 -29.44 -9.95
CA PHE A 75 -7.67 -28.55 -9.54
C PHE A 75 -7.57 -28.41 -8.03
N PRO A 76 -6.38 -28.43 -7.43
CA PRO A 76 -6.18 -28.24 -6.02
C PRO A 76 -6.29 -26.78 -5.63
N VAL A 77 -6.88 -26.50 -4.45
CA VAL A 77 -6.88 -25.20 -3.79
C VAL A 77 -6.31 -25.37 -2.40
N GLU A 78 -5.27 -24.58 -2.05
CA GLU A 78 -4.57 -24.74 -0.78
C GLU A 78 -5.44 -24.46 0.45
N TYR A 79 -6.46 -23.60 0.32
CA TYR A 79 -7.34 -23.23 1.41
C TYR A 79 -8.50 -24.23 1.57
N GLY A 80 -8.54 -24.88 2.72
CA GLY A 80 -9.55 -25.92 3.03
C GLY A 80 -10.92 -25.37 3.40
N GLY A 81 -11.05 -24.13 3.90
CA GLY A 81 -12.31 -23.51 4.30
C GLY A 81 -13.23 -23.17 3.13
N LEU A 82 -12.68 -23.02 1.94
CA LEU A 82 -13.36 -22.45 0.77
C LEU A 82 -14.69 -23.17 0.44
N SER A 83 -14.73 -24.51 0.49
CA SER A 83 -15.92 -25.29 0.18
C SER A 83 -17.05 -25.12 1.22
N ALA A 84 -16.73 -24.74 2.46
CA ALA A 84 -17.71 -24.48 3.51
C ALA A 84 -18.28 -23.04 3.44
N GLU A 85 -17.54 -22.11 2.85
CA GLU A 85 -17.85 -20.69 2.81
C GLU A 85 -18.61 -20.28 1.54
N LEU A 86 -18.40 -21.00 0.43
CA LEU A 86 -19.03 -20.72 -0.85
C LEU A 86 -20.46 -21.30 -0.95
N LYS A 87 -21.26 -20.65 -1.79
CA LYS A 87 -22.64 -21.06 -2.12
C LYS A 87 -22.81 -21.17 -3.63
N PRO A 88 -23.77 -21.98 -4.12
CA PRO A 88 -24.14 -21.97 -5.53
C PRO A 88 -24.48 -20.57 -6.03
N GLY A 89 -23.89 -20.19 -7.15
CA GLY A 89 -23.99 -18.86 -7.75
C GLY A 89 -22.86 -17.91 -7.41
N ASP A 90 -22.03 -18.19 -6.40
CA ASP A 90 -20.90 -17.34 -6.05
C ASP A 90 -19.83 -17.35 -7.16
N PRO A 91 -19.23 -16.19 -7.47
CA PRO A 91 -18.13 -16.12 -8.42
C PRO A 91 -16.80 -16.56 -7.78
N ILE A 92 -15.98 -17.24 -8.56
CA ILE A 92 -14.55 -17.48 -8.24
C ILE A 92 -13.72 -16.92 -9.37
N LEU A 93 -12.73 -16.10 -9.01
CA LEU A 93 -11.81 -15.49 -9.96
C LEU A 93 -10.41 -16.09 -9.77
N ILE A 94 -9.77 -16.47 -10.86
CA ILE A 94 -8.42 -17.06 -10.84
C ILE A 94 -7.49 -16.20 -11.70
N ASN A 95 -6.22 -16.10 -11.27
CA ASN A 95 -5.19 -15.34 -11.98
C ASN A 95 -5.57 -13.86 -12.18
N ASP A 96 -5.88 -13.20 -11.07
CA ASP A 96 -6.26 -11.78 -11.01
C ASP A 96 -7.48 -11.44 -11.89
N GLY A 97 -8.44 -12.38 -11.97
CA GLY A 97 -9.71 -12.20 -12.69
C GLY A 97 -9.69 -12.58 -14.16
N LEU A 98 -8.56 -13.09 -14.68
CA LEU A 98 -8.50 -13.55 -16.09
C LEU A 98 -9.34 -14.79 -16.35
N ILE A 99 -9.59 -15.62 -15.36
CA ILE A 99 -10.49 -16.78 -15.44
C ILE A 99 -11.61 -16.55 -14.45
N ARG A 100 -12.85 -16.66 -14.92
CA ARG A 100 -14.04 -16.52 -14.10
C ARG A 100 -14.83 -17.82 -14.07
N LEU A 101 -15.15 -18.24 -12.85
CA LEU A 101 -15.96 -19.43 -12.58
C LEU A 101 -17.21 -19.03 -11.80
N THR A 102 -18.27 -19.81 -11.98
CA THR A 102 -19.49 -19.72 -11.14
C THR A 102 -19.65 -21.05 -10.39
N VAL A 103 -19.86 -20.98 -9.08
CA VAL A 103 -20.11 -22.16 -8.26
C VAL A 103 -21.43 -22.80 -8.64
N LEU A 104 -21.41 -24.07 -9.01
CA LEU A 104 -22.60 -24.88 -9.26
C LEU A 104 -23.08 -25.60 -8.00
N THR A 105 -22.16 -26.30 -7.33
CA THR A 105 -22.41 -27.03 -6.08
C THR A 105 -21.18 -27.03 -5.21
N THR A 106 -21.38 -27.15 -3.92
CA THR A 106 -20.31 -27.32 -2.92
C THR A 106 -20.70 -28.40 -1.93
N ASP A 107 -19.73 -29.10 -1.37
CA ASP A 107 -19.95 -30.07 -0.31
C ASP A 107 -20.37 -29.40 1.03
N GLY A 108 -20.14 -28.11 1.17
CA GLY A 108 -20.48 -27.34 2.38
C GLY A 108 -19.66 -27.70 3.62
N THR A 109 -18.56 -28.45 3.46
CA THR A 109 -17.70 -28.90 4.56
C THR A 109 -16.25 -28.52 4.31
N PRO A 110 -15.45 -28.24 5.35
CA PRO A 110 -14.03 -27.99 5.19
C PRO A 110 -13.30 -29.15 4.47
N ASN A 111 -12.34 -28.82 3.62
CA ASN A 111 -11.60 -29.75 2.76
C ASN A 111 -12.48 -30.56 1.78
N GLY A 112 -13.67 -30.05 1.48
CA GLY A 112 -14.56 -30.62 0.48
C GLY A 112 -14.24 -30.17 -0.93
N THR A 113 -15.20 -30.39 -1.84
CA THR A 113 -15.09 -30.01 -3.24
C THR A 113 -16.06 -28.90 -3.62
N VAL A 114 -15.67 -28.11 -4.63
CA VAL A 114 -16.52 -27.09 -5.23
C VAL A 114 -16.58 -27.36 -6.74
N ARG A 115 -17.76 -27.67 -7.25
CA ARG A 115 -17.99 -27.78 -8.70
C ARG A 115 -18.34 -26.44 -9.28
N CYS A 116 -17.64 -26.06 -10.33
CA CYS A 116 -17.78 -24.75 -10.95
C CYS A 116 -18.01 -24.88 -12.45
N LYS A 117 -18.76 -23.92 -12.99
CA LYS A 117 -18.84 -23.66 -14.42
C LYS A 117 -17.80 -22.61 -14.78
N VAL A 118 -17.11 -22.78 -15.89
CA VAL A 118 -16.18 -21.78 -16.46
C VAL A 118 -17.04 -20.80 -17.24
N GLU A 119 -17.06 -19.54 -16.83
CA GLU A 119 -17.73 -18.46 -17.56
C GLU A 119 -16.78 -17.78 -18.55
N ASP A 120 -15.59 -17.42 -18.09
CA ASP A 120 -14.51 -16.91 -18.94
C ASP A 120 -13.29 -17.83 -18.72
N GLY A 121 -12.93 -18.54 -19.76
CA GLY A 121 -11.81 -19.49 -19.78
C GLY A 121 -10.45 -18.84 -19.96
N GLY A 122 -9.41 -19.66 -20.01
CA GLY A 122 -8.06 -19.17 -20.21
C GLY A 122 -6.99 -20.13 -19.65
N PRO A 123 -5.70 -19.73 -19.71
CA PRO A 123 -4.61 -20.56 -19.22
C PRO A 123 -4.58 -20.61 -17.68
N ILE A 124 -4.78 -21.81 -17.12
CA ILE A 124 -4.68 -22.09 -15.68
C ILE A 124 -3.35 -22.81 -15.39
N SER A 125 -2.65 -22.37 -14.34
CA SER A 125 -1.40 -22.97 -13.93
C SER A 125 -1.26 -22.99 -12.39
N SER A 126 -0.33 -23.76 -11.88
CA SER A 126 -0.04 -23.91 -10.45
C SER A 126 0.18 -22.58 -9.74
N ARG A 127 -0.26 -22.49 -8.48
CA ARG A 127 -0.02 -21.37 -7.55
C ARG A 127 -0.65 -20.04 -7.94
N LYS A 128 -1.53 -20.00 -8.93
CA LYS A 128 -2.30 -18.79 -9.26
C LYS A 128 -3.21 -18.38 -8.11
N GLY A 129 -3.39 -17.06 -7.95
CA GLY A 129 -4.30 -16.51 -6.96
C GLY A 129 -5.74 -16.91 -7.25
N VAL A 130 -6.50 -17.13 -6.18
CA VAL A 130 -7.93 -17.40 -6.19
C VAL A 130 -8.62 -16.33 -5.36
N ASN A 131 -9.55 -15.59 -5.94
CA ASN A 131 -10.37 -14.60 -5.27
C ASN A 131 -11.82 -15.04 -5.31
N VAL A 132 -12.57 -14.68 -4.28
CA VAL A 132 -14.00 -15.03 -4.14
C VAL A 132 -14.80 -13.78 -3.78
N PRO A 133 -15.04 -12.89 -4.76
CA PRO A 133 -15.67 -11.61 -4.53
C PRO A 133 -17.01 -11.75 -3.81
N GLY A 134 -17.22 -10.92 -2.79
CA GLY A 134 -18.45 -10.94 -1.99
C GLY A 134 -18.53 -12.04 -0.92
N THR A 135 -17.58 -12.98 -0.87
CA THR A 135 -17.51 -14.00 0.17
C THR A 135 -16.51 -13.60 1.25
N LEU A 136 -16.97 -13.56 2.49
CA LEU A 136 -16.08 -13.31 3.63
C LEU A 136 -15.35 -14.59 4.00
N VAL A 137 -14.08 -14.65 3.66
CA VAL A 137 -13.20 -15.79 3.96
C VAL A 137 -12.67 -15.67 5.39
N ASP A 138 -12.75 -16.76 6.17
CA ASP A 138 -12.25 -16.82 7.56
C ASP A 138 -10.74 -17.07 7.60
N LEU A 139 -10.00 -16.11 7.06
CA LEU A 139 -8.53 -16.07 7.13
C LEU A 139 -8.08 -14.81 7.88
N PRO A 140 -7.16 -14.93 8.85
CA PRO A 140 -6.62 -13.76 9.53
C PRO A 140 -5.77 -12.92 8.56
N ALA A 141 -5.86 -11.60 8.65
CA ALA A 141 -5.07 -10.70 7.81
C ALA A 141 -3.55 -10.91 7.99
N ILE A 142 -3.13 -11.33 9.19
CA ILE A 142 -1.73 -11.67 9.50
C ILE A 142 -1.66 -13.14 9.92
N GLY A 143 -1.39 -14.01 8.97
CA GLY A 143 -1.18 -15.44 9.19
C GLY A 143 0.24 -15.77 9.68
N PRO A 144 0.56 -17.08 9.89
CA PRO A 144 1.89 -17.49 10.38
C PRO A 144 3.06 -17.03 9.49
N LYS A 145 2.87 -17.02 8.18
CA LYS A 145 3.89 -16.52 7.22
C LYS A 145 4.09 -15.01 7.37
N ASP A 146 3.00 -14.27 7.55
CA ASP A 146 3.05 -12.81 7.73
C ASP A 146 3.68 -12.45 9.07
N GLN A 147 3.44 -13.24 10.12
CA GLN A 147 4.09 -13.05 11.42
C GLN A 147 5.62 -13.20 11.32
N ALA A 148 6.09 -14.23 10.58
CA ALA A 148 7.52 -14.41 10.33
C ALA A 148 8.10 -13.25 9.50
N ALA A 149 7.41 -12.83 8.44
CA ALA A 149 7.79 -11.70 7.61
C ALA A 149 7.82 -10.37 8.38
N LEU A 150 6.83 -10.15 9.25
CA LEU A 150 6.74 -8.99 10.13
C LEU A 150 7.92 -8.94 11.10
N GLN A 151 8.21 -10.05 11.78
CA GLN A 151 9.35 -10.14 12.68
C GLN A 151 10.66 -9.85 11.95
N HIS A 152 10.86 -10.47 10.78
CA HIS A 152 12.02 -10.23 9.93
C HIS A 152 12.14 -8.76 9.50
N ALA A 153 11.04 -8.12 9.11
CA ALA A 153 11.01 -6.72 8.72
C ALA A 153 11.43 -5.78 9.87
N LEU A 154 10.93 -6.04 11.08
CA LEU A 154 11.29 -5.28 12.27
C LEU A 154 12.78 -5.42 12.60
N GLU A 155 13.33 -6.65 12.57
CA GLU A 155 14.75 -6.93 12.83
C GLU A 155 15.68 -6.29 11.81
N ASN A 156 15.25 -6.14 10.55
CA ASN A 156 16.06 -5.54 9.49
C ASN A 156 15.78 -4.02 9.30
N GLY A 157 15.02 -3.41 10.20
CA GLY A 157 14.86 -1.96 10.26
C GLY A 157 13.94 -1.38 9.19
N ALA A 158 12.82 -2.04 8.90
CA ALA A 158 11.72 -1.45 8.15
C ALA A 158 11.24 -0.15 8.80
N ASP A 159 10.90 0.84 8.00
CA ASP A 159 10.41 2.14 8.44
C ASP A 159 8.89 2.20 8.50
N TYR A 160 8.20 1.38 7.68
CA TYR A 160 6.76 1.13 7.67
C TYR A 160 6.47 -0.36 7.49
N ILE A 161 5.35 -0.82 8.02
CA ILE A 161 4.78 -2.14 7.75
C ILE A 161 3.44 -1.94 7.05
N ALA A 162 3.26 -2.52 5.87
CA ALA A 162 1.98 -2.57 5.18
C ALA A 162 1.29 -3.91 5.45
N VAL A 163 0.03 -3.84 5.87
CA VAL A 163 -0.81 -5.01 6.14
C VAL A 163 -1.79 -5.17 4.98
N SER A 164 -1.73 -6.31 4.30
CA SER A 164 -2.63 -6.64 3.19
C SER A 164 -3.98 -7.17 3.67
N TYR A 165 -5.00 -7.05 2.84
CA TYR A 165 -6.36 -7.54 3.07
C TYR A 165 -6.96 -7.09 4.40
N VAL A 166 -6.72 -5.86 4.79
CA VAL A 166 -7.37 -5.25 5.97
C VAL A 166 -8.86 -5.08 5.67
N ARG A 167 -9.71 -5.65 6.52
CA ARG A 167 -11.18 -5.60 6.42
C ARG A 167 -11.79 -4.80 7.55
N THR A 168 -11.15 -4.87 8.73
CA THR A 168 -11.57 -4.15 9.94
C THR A 168 -10.36 -3.56 10.66
N ALA A 169 -10.59 -2.70 11.64
CA ALA A 169 -9.53 -2.12 12.46
C ALA A 169 -8.73 -3.18 13.25
N GLU A 170 -9.41 -4.26 13.67
CA GLU A 170 -8.84 -5.37 14.42
C GLU A 170 -7.76 -6.11 13.63
N ASP A 171 -7.85 -6.15 12.30
CA ASP A 171 -6.84 -6.77 11.42
C ASP A 171 -5.44 -6.11 11.56
N LEU A 172 -5.37 -4.88 12.05
CA LEU A 172 -4.11 -4.15 12.29
C LEU A 172 -3.50 -4.45 13.67
N LEU A 173 -4.27 -4.99 14.62
CA LEU A 173 -3.81 -5.18 15.99
C LEU A 173 -2.59 -6.10 16.12
N PRO A 174 -2.51 -7.24 15.43
CA PRO A 174 -1.34 -8.12 15.53
C PRO A 174 -0.03 -7.42 15.12
N ALA A 175 -0.05 -6.58 14.07
CA ALA A 175 1.11 -5.80 13.66
C ALA A 175 1.50 -4.75 14.72
N LYS A 176 0.52 -4.03 15.28
CA LYS A 176 0.76 -3.05 16.34
C LYS A 176 1.32 -3.69 17.61
N GLU A 177 0.82 -4.87 17.98
CA GLU A 177 1.34 -5.63 19.11
C GLU A 177 2.77 -6.10 18.90
N ALA A 178 3.11 -6.58 17.69
CA ALA A 178 4.47 -6.99 17.34
C ALA A 178 5.45 -5.81 17.44
N VAL A 179 5.07 -4.65 16.90
CA VAL A 179 5.86 -3.40 17.00
C VAL A 179 6.06 -2.98 18.44
N LYS A 180 5.00 -3.07 19.27
CA LYS A 180 5.06 -2.76 20.70
C LYS A 180 5.97 -3.71 21.46
N LYS A 181 5.87 -5.03 21.20
CA LYS A 181 6.74 -6.06 21.81
C LYS A 181 8.21 -5.84 21.45
N ALA A 182 8.50 -5.41 20.25
CA ALA A 182 9.86 -5.07 19.83
C ALA A 182 10.38 -3.76 20.45
N SER A 183 9.58 -3.07 21.28
CA SER A 183 9.90 -1.73 21.82
C SER A 183 10.27 -0.72 20.74
N MET A 184 9.71 -0.88 19.56
CA MET A 184 9.95 -0.04 18.39
C MET A 184 8.76 0.90 18.16
N HIS A 185 9.00 1.89 17.33
CA HIS A 185 7.94 2.78 16.84
C HIS A 185 7.95 2.74 15.33
N VAL A 186 7.25 1.76 14.73
CA VAL A 186 7.12 1.57 13.29
C VAL A 186 5.65 1.80 12.90
N PRO A 187 5.36 2.78 12.03
CA PRO A 187 4.01 3.05 11.56
C PRO A 187 3.43 1.88 10.78
N ILE A 188 2.12 1.68 10.91
CA ILE A 188 1.37 0.65 10.19
C ILE A 188 0.56 1.30 9.06
N LEU A 189 0.75 0.81 7.85
CA LEU A 189 -0.01 1.19 6.67
C LEU A 189 -1.07 0.11 6.39
N ALA A 190 -2.33 0.52 6.31
CA ALA A 190 -3.44 -0.36 5.94
C ALA A 190 -3.60 -0.40 4.41
N LYS A 191 -3.64 -1.60 3.81
CA LYS A 191 -3.95 -1.76 2.38
C LYS A 191 -5.45 -2.05 2.23
N ILE A 192 -6.12 -1.20 1.48
CA ILE A 192 -7.55 -1.32 1.18
C ILE A 192 -7.69 -2.09 -0.13
N GLU A 193 -8.05 -3.35 -0.01
CA GLU A 193 -8.09 -4.36 -1.07
C GLU A 193 -9.45 -5.09 -1.15
N HIS A 194 -10.35 -4.84 -0.18
CA HIS A 194 -11.61 -5.57 -0.05
C HIS A 194 -12.79 -4.63 0.20
N PRO A 195 -14.01 -4.91 -0.32
CA PRO A 195 -15.18 -4.04 -0.14
C PRO A 195 -15.56 -3.82 1.33
N VAL A 196 -15.44 -4.83 2.19
CA VAL A 196 -15.69 -4.70 3.64
C VAL A 196 -14.80 -3.62 4.29
N ALA A 197 -13.59 -3.42 3.78
CA ALA A 197 -12.72 -2.33 4.25
C ALA A 197 -13.30 -0.95 3.92
N LEU A 198 -14.01 -0.80 2.81
CA LEU A 198 -14.66 0.47 2.45
C LEU A 198 -15.79 0.81 3.44
N ASP A 199 -16.52 -0.18 3.92
CA ASP A 199 -17.58 0.01 4.91
C ASP A 199 -17.01 0.35 6.29
N ASN A 200 -15.85 -0.21 6.64
CA ASN A 200 -15.15 0.00 7.90
C ASN A 200 -14.04 1.07 7.83
N LEU A 201 -14.00 1.87 6.75
CA LEU A 201 -12.87 2.74 6.43
C LEU A 201 -12.51 3.70 7.57
N ASP A 202 -13.50 4.34 8.20
CA ASP A 202 -13.25 5.29 9.28
C ASP A 202 -12.55 4.63 10.48
N SER A 203 -12.99 3.45 10.93
CA SER A 203 -12.37 2.72 12.04
C SER A 203 -10.96 2.22 11.71
N ILE A 204 -10.74 1.77 10.47
CA ILE A 204 -9.42 1.35 9.98
C ILE A 204 -8.46 2.55 10.01
N LEU A 205 -8.86 3.70 9.44
CA LEU A 205 -8.04 4.89 9.37
C LEU A 205 -7.77 5.51 10.75
N ASP A 206 -8.65 5.31 11.72
CA ASP A 206 -8.43 5.78 13.09
C ASP A 206 -7.32 4.97 13.80
N LEU A 207 -7.09 3.74 13.39
CA LEU A 207 -6.04 2.88 13.94
C LEU A 207 -4.76 2.87 13.10
N ALA A 208 -4.85 3.03 11.78
CA ALA A 208 -3.71 3.07 10.87
C ALA A 208 -2.89 4.36 11.00
N ASP A 209 -1.65 4.34 10.53
CA ASP A 209 -0.75 5.48 10.45
C ASP A 209 -0.60 6.01 9.01
N ALA A 210 -0.89 5.17 8.03
CA ALA A 210 -0.96 5.47 6.60
C ALA A 210 -1.93 4.51 5.92
N VAL A 211 -2.32 4.79 4.67
CA VAL A 211 -3.21 3.93 3.90
C VAL A 211 -2.70 3.75 2.46
N MET A 212 -2.99 2.60 1.87
CA MET A 212 -2.72 2.32 0.46
C MET A 212 -4.02 1.90 -0.24
N VAL A 213 -4.27 2.51 -1.37
CA VAL A 213 -5.30 2.07 -2.33
C VAL A 213 -4.64 1.05 -3.25
N ALA A 214 -4.84 -0.24 -2.99
CA ALA A 214 -4.26 -1.33 -3.78
C ALA A 214 -5.27 -1.74 -4.87
N ARG A 215 -5.26 -1.01 -5.98
CA ARG A 215 -6.30 -1.07 -7.02
C ARG A 215 -6.38 -2.41 -7.74
N GLY A 216 -5.27 -3.12 -7.86
CA GLY A 216 -5.22 -4.45 -8.48
C GLY A 216 -6.11 -5.45 -7.76
N ASP A 217 -5.88 -5.66 -6.46
CA ASP A 217 -6.67 -6.57 -5.64
C ASP A 217 -8.09 -6.03 -5.41
N LEU A 218 -8.24 -4.72 -5.16
CA LEU A 218 -9.55 -4.10 -5.00
C LEU A 218 -10.44 -4.25 -6.26
N GLY A 219 -9.84 -4.09 -7.45
CA GLY A 219 -10.57 -4.21 -8.74
C GLY A 219 -10.93 -5.65 -9.11
N VAL A 220 -10.40 -6.64 -8.40
CA VAL A 220 -10.87 -8.04 -8.47
C VAL A 220 -12.07 -8.26 -7.55
N GLU A 221 -12.16 -7.52 -6.46
CA GLU A 221 -13.18 -7.66 -5.41
C GLU A 221 -14.44 -6.79 -5.64
N ILE A 222 -14.32 -5.69 -6.39
CA ILE A 222 -15.43 -4.80 -6.74
C ILE A 222 -15.51 -4.58 -8.26
N PRO A 223 -16.67 -4.18 -8.83
CA PRO A 223 -16.75 -3.78 -10.24
C PRO A 223 -15.71 -2.73 -10.60
N LEU A 224 -15.03 -2.91 -11.74
CA LEU A 224 -13.90 -2.05 -12.15
C LEU A 224 -14.28 -0.57 -12.24
N GLU A 225 -15.49 -0.27 -12.67
CA GLU A 225 -16.04 1.09 -12.75
C GLU A 225 -16.18 1.78 -11.39
N ASN A 226 -16.22 1.02 -10.30
CA ASN A 226 -16.30 1.54 -8.94
C ASN A 226 -14.93 1.82 -8.31
N VAL A 227 -13.84 1.30 -8.88
CA VAL A 227 -12.48 1.48 -8.35
C VAL A 227 -12.08 2.96 -8.25
N PRO A 228 -12.32 3.82 -9.27
CA PRO A 228 -11.98 5.25 -9.17
C PRO A 228 -12.77 5.97 -8.07
N VAL A 229 -14.05 5.60 -7.87
CA VAL A 229 -14.90 6.18 -6.81
C VAL A 229 -14.41 5.76 -5.42
N ALA A 230 -14.06 4.47 -5.26
CA ALA A 230 -13.48 3.95 -4.02
C ALA A 230 -12.12 4.61 -3.73
N GLN A 231 -11.26 4.77 -4.73
CA GLN A 231 -9.98 5.48 -4.61
C GLN A 231 -10.18 6.90 -4.09
N GLN A 232 -11.08 7.67 -4.69
CA GLN A 232 -11.36 9.04 -4.25
C GLN A 232 -11.83 9.05 -2.80
N ARG A 233 -12.79 8.20 -2.43
CA ARG A 233 -13.31 8.10 -1.06
C ARG A 233 -12.22 7.79 -0.04
N ILE A 234 -11.29 6.87 -0.35
CA ILE A 234 -10.16 6.53 0.54
C ILE A 234 -9.23 7.73 0.68
N ILE A 235 -8.90 8.40 -0.43
CA ILE A 235 -8.03 9.57 -0.41
C ILE A 235 -8.65 10.69 0.41
N ASP A 236 -9.93 11.04 0.20
CA ASP A 236 -10.61 12.09 0.94
C ASP A 236 -10.60 11.82 2.45
N LYS A 237 -10.91 10.59 2.86
CA LYS A 237 -10.89 10.18 4.27
C LYS A 237 -9.48 10.20 4.88
N ALA A 238 -8.45 9.89 4.11
CA ALA A 238 -7.06 10.00 4.54
C ALA A 238 -6.64 11.48 4.70
N LEU A 239 -7.02 12.35 3.76
CA LEU A 239 -6.76 13.79 3.81
C LEU A 239 -7.44 14.45 5.02
N GLU A 240 -8.70 14.10 5.32
CA GLU A 240 -9.39 14.56 6.54
C GLU A 240 -8.60 14.27 7.81
N ARG A 241 -7.77 13.23 7.83
CA ARG A 241 -6.93 12.82 8.95
C ARG A 241 -5.48 13.32 8.85
N GLY A 242 -5.11 13.99 7.75
CA GLY A 242 -3.72 14.34 7.44
C GLY A 242 -2.83 13.10 7.40
N MET A 243 -3.35 12.02 6.85
CA MET A 243 -2.72 10.72 6.78
C MET A 243 -2.06 10.54 5.41
N PRO A 244 -0.84 9.98 5.35
CA PRO A 244 -0.25 9.59 4.07
C PRO A 244 -1.12 8.55 3.34
N VAL A 245 -1.35 8.77 2.05
CA VAL A 245 -2.09 7.86 1.17
C VAL A 245 -1.29 7.55 -0.07
N VAL A 246 -1.07 6.26 -0.32
CA VAL A 246 -0.36 5.75 -1.50
C VAL A 246 -1.37 5.13 -2.46
N VAL A 247 -1.32 5.52 -3.74
CA VAL A 247 -2.08 4.84 -4.79
C VAL A 247 -1.15 3.85 -5.49
N ALA A 248 -1.57 2.59 -5.55
CA ALA A 248 -0.73 1.48 -5.95
C ALA A 248 -1.37 0.64 -7.06
N THR A 249 -0.51 -0.08 -7.78
CA THR A 249 -0.79 -1.03 -8.85
C THR A 249 -1.29 -0.41 -10.14
N GLN A 250 -0.84 -0.98 -11.27
CA GLN A 250 -1.26 -0.62 -12.62
C GLN A 250 -1.15 0.90 -12.94
N MET A 251 -0.12 1.56 -12.39
CA MET A 251 0.08 3.00 -12.61
C MET A 251 0.70 3.29 -13.99
N LEU A 252 1.77 2.56 -14.33
CA LEU A 252 2.47 2.62 -15.62
C LEU A 252 2.71 1.18 -16.15
N GLU A 253 1.72 0.31 -16.05
CA GLU A 253 1.82 -1.14 -16.28
C GLU A 253 2.44 -1.47 -17.65
N SER A 254 2.08 -0.71 -18.69
CA SER A 254 2.65 -0.90 -20.03
C SER A 254 4.16 -0.73 -20.06
N MET A 255 4.74 0.04 -19.13
CA MET A 255 6.19 0.24 -19.03
C MET A 255 6.94 -0.98 -18.47
N THR A 256 6.24 -2.02 -18.07
CA THR A 256 6.85 -3.34 -17.83
C THR A 256 7.53 -3.86 -19.11
N LEU A 257 6.90 -3.67 -20.26
CA LEU A 257 7.36 -4.15 -21.57
C LEU A 257 7.68 -3.05 -22.58
N GLN A 258 7.24 -1.81 -22.34
CA GLN A 258 7.39 -0.68 -23.26
C GLN A 258 8.20 0.45 -22.63
N PRO A 259 9.02 1.19 -23.39
CA PRO A 259 9.83 2.29 -22.86
C PRO A 259 9.03 3.57 -22.55
N ARG A 260 7.73 3.60 -22.93
CA ARG A 260 6.83 4.74 -22.74
C ARG A 260 5.45 4.26 -22.29
N PRO A 261 4.78 5.01 -21.38
CA PRO A 261 3.44 4.69 -20.95
C PRO A 261 2.41 5.06 -22.02
N THR A 262 1.19 4.55 -21.86
CA THR A 262 0.01 5.01 -22.57
C THR A 262 -0.45 6.38 -22.06
N ARG A 263 -1.27 7.08 -22.84
CA ARG A 263 -1.89 8.35 -22.41
C ARG A 263 -2.86 8.15 -21.23
N ALA A 264 -3.53 7.01 -21.17
CA ALA A 264 -4.45 6.66 -20.10
C ALA A 264 -3.69 6.52 -18.76
N GLU A 265 -2.54 5.85 -18.76
CA GLU A 265 -1.69 5.70 -17.57
C GLU A 265 -1.14 7.05 -17.10
N VAL A 266 -0.69 7.92 -18.00
CA VAL A 266 -0.27 9.29 -17.65
C VAL A 266 -1.40 10.06 -16.98
N SER A 267 -2.63 9.96 -17.54
CA SER A 267 -3.82 10.59 -16.98
C SER A 267 -4.18 10.02 -15.61
N ASP A 268 -4.03 8.72 -15.42
CA ASP A 268 -4.34 8.02 -14.18
C ASP A 268 -3.40 8.45 -13.05
N VAL A 269 -2.08 8.47 -13.29
CA VAL A 269 -1.10 9.01 -12.33
C VAL A 269 -1.42 10.46 -11.96
N SER A 270 -1.67 11.31 -12.96
CA SER A 270 -2.04 12.71 -12.73
C SER A 270 -3.33 12.84 -11.91
N THR A 271 -4.33 12.01 -12.18
CA THR A 271 -5.59 11.99 -11.44
C THR A 271 -5.38 11.59 -9.98
N ALA A 272 -4.59 10.55 -9.70
CA ALA A 272 -4.28 10.15 -8.32
C ALA A 272 -3.63 11.30 -7.52
N ILE A 273 -2.70 12.03 -8.13
CA ILE A 273 -2.03 13.18 -7.51
C ILE A 273 -3.02 14.34 -7.30
N ARG A 274 -3.85 14.66 -8.30
CA ARG A 274 -4.89 15.70 -8.19
C ARG A 274 -5.93 15.39 -7.11
N HIS A 275 -6.24 14.12 -6.92
CA HIS A 275 -7.11 13.67 -5.84
C HIS A 275 -6.46 13.79 -4.45
N GLY A 276 -5.16 14.00 -4.37
CA GLY A 276 -4.43 14.24 -3.12
C GLY A 276 -3.62 13.06 -2.62
N ALA A 277 -3.32 12.07 -3.47
CA ALA A 277 -2.36 11.03 -3.10
C ALA A 277 -1.03 11.66 -2.65
N THR A 278 -0.46 11.14 -1.55
CA THR A 278 0.85 11.56 -1.06
C THR A 278 1.99 10.78 -1.70
N GLY A 279 1.67 9.63 -2.29
CA GLY A 279 2.61 8.81 -3.03
C GLY A 279 1.90 8.00 -4.11
N VAL A 280 2.62 7.69 -5.18
CA VAL A 280 2.22 6.77 -6.25
C VAL A 280 3.25 5.67 -6.35
N MET A 281 2.81 4.41 -6.50
CA MET A 281 3.69 3.24 -6.42
C MET A 281 3.83 2.57 -7.78
N LEU A 282 5.06 2.23 -8.14
CA LEU A 282 5.40 1.31 -9.22
C LEU A 282 5.57 -0.10 -8.64
N SER A 283 5.07 -1.11 -9.31
CA SER A 283 5.13 -2.52 -8.92
C SER A 283 5.98 -3.33 -9.92
N GLY A 284 5.35 -4.03 -10.82
CA GLY A 284 6.01 -4.82 -11.88
C GLY A 284 6.96 -4.01 -12.74
N GLU A 285 6.64 -2.74 -12.98
CA GLU A 285 7.41 -1.80 -13.80
C GLU A 285 8.86 -1.66 -13.31
N THR A 286 9.07 -1.73 -12.00
CA THR A 286 10.40 -1.64 -11.39
C THR A 286 10.93 -2.96 -10.83
N ALA A 287 10.04 -3.91 -10.49
CA ALA A 287 10.43 -5.17 -9.87
C ALA A 287 10.88 -6.22 -10.90
N SER A 288 10.25 -6.27 -12.06
CA SER A 288 10.46 -7.28 -13.10
C SER A 288 10.42 -6.74 -14.53
N GLY A 289 10.08 -5.46 -14.69
CA GLY A 289 9.97 -4.82 -16.01
C GLY A 289 11.30 -4.62 -16.70
N SER A 290 11.25 -4.42 -18.01
CA SER A 290 12.42 -4.19 -18.87
C SER A 290 12.94 -2.74 -18.80
N PHE A 291 12.13 -1.79 -18.28
CA PHE A 291 12.43 -0.35 -18.29
C PHE A 291 12.30 0.30 -16.90
N PRO A 292 12.93 -0.23 -15.83
CA PRO A 292 12.70 0.23 -14.45
C PRO A 292 13.12 1.69 -14.20
N LEU A 293 14.24 2.13 -14.78
CA LEU A 293 14.73 3.51 -14.62
C LEU A 293 13.84 4.51 -15.36
N GLU A 294 13.40 4.16 -16.56
CA GLU A 294 12.50 4.97 -17.38
C GLU A 294 11.14 5.11 -16.72
N ALA A 295 10.63 4.05 -16.09
CA ALA A 295 9.38 4.07 -15.35
C ALA A 295 9.43 5.05 -14.18
N VAL A 296 10.49 5.00 -13.35
CA VAL A 296 10.70 5.94 -12.24
C VAL A 296 10.83 7.39 -12.74
N LYS A 297 11.63 7.62 -13.77
CA LYS A 297 11.80 8.96 -14.36
C LYS A 297 10.50 9.50 -14.93
N THR A 298 9.72 8.65 -15.58
CA THR A 298 8.42 9.03 -16.16
C THR A 298 7.42 9.35 -15.08
N MET A 299 7.32 8.52 -14.04
CA MET A 299 6.48 8.78 -12.87
C MET A 299 6.81 10.13 -12.23
N ALA A 300 8.10 10.41 -12.00
CA ALA A 300 8.55 11.68 -11.44
C ALA A 300 8.19 12.89 -12.33
N LYS A 301 8.35 12.77 -13.66
CA LYS A 301 7.96 13.83 -14.60
C LYS A 301 6.47 14.12 -14.60
N ILE A 302 5.63 13.06 -14.56
CA ILE A 302 4.17 13.22 -14.49
C ILE A 302 3.78 13.89 -13.17
N ALA A 303 4.39 13.48 -12.05
CA ALA A 303 4.14 14.07 -10.75
C ALA A 303 4.48 15.57 -10.74
N SER A 304 5.69 15.93 -11.14
CA SER A 304 6.11 17.35 -11.19
C SER A 304 5.20 18.19 -12.08
N ALA A 305 4.92 17.73 -13.30
CA ALA A 305 4.05 18.47 -14.23
C ALA A 305 2.61 18.62 -13.70
N THR A 306 2.13 17.62 -12.95
CA THR A 306 0.80 17.68 -12.32
C THR A 306 0.79 18.68 -11.17
N GLU A 307 1.82 18.63 -10.31
CA GLU A 307 1.94 19.51 -9.15
C GLU A 307 2.11 20.99 -9.54
N GLU A 308 2.83 21.30 -10.62
CA GLU A 308 2.93 22.66 -11.17
C GLU A 308 1.57 23.25 -11.57
N GLY A 309 0.60 22.41 -11.92
CA GLY A 309 -0.75 22.82 -12.32
C GLY A 309 -1.81 22.70 -11.22
N LEU A 310 -1.42 22.37 -9.97
CA LEU A 310 -2.33 22.25 -8.83
C LEU A 310 -2.43 23.55 -8.04
N ASP A 311 -3.64 23.94 -7.69
CA ASP A 311 -3.85 24.92 -6.62
C ASP A 311 -3.77 24.20 -5.27
N ALA A 312 -2.83 24.61 -4.42
CA ALA A 312 -2.65 24.05 -3.08
C ALA A 312 -3.91 24.20 -2.20
N HIS A 313 -4.82 25.11 -2.53
CA HIS A 313 -6.10 25.27 -1.84
C HIS A 313 -7.05 24.10 -2.03
N ASP A 314 -7.01 23.42 -3.17
CA ASP A 314 -7.95 22.35 -3.53
C ASP A 314 -7.75 21.07 -2.71
N LEU A 315 -6.59 20.91 -2.09
CA LEU A 315 -6.17 19.69 -1.36
C LEU A 315 -6.15 19.89 0.16
N ARG A 316 -6.75 20.92 0.70
CA ARG A 316 -6.73 21.19 2.15
C ARG A 316 -7.69 20.27 2.90
N PRO A 317 -7.26 19.66 4.01
CA PRO A 317 -8.14 18.88 4.85
C PRO A 317 -9.21 19.79 5.50
N THR A 318 -10.47 19.44 5.33
CA THR A 318 -11.63 20.20 5.80
C THR A 318 -11.98 19.95 7.27
N SER A 319 -11.54 18.84 7.85
CA SER A 319 -11.84 18.47 9.24
C SER A 319 -10.67 17.69 9.87
N LEU A 320 -10.46 17.88 11.18
CA LEU A 320 -9.28 17.37 11.86
C LEU A 320 -9.60 16.97 13.31
N ALA A 321 -10.15 15.76 13.50
CA ALA A 321 -10.58 15.27 14.80
C ALA A 321 -9.41 14.86 15.74
N ARG A 322 -8.33 14.29 15.20
CA ARG A 322 -7.17 13.79 15.96
C ARG A 322 -6.07 14.86 16.06
N PHE A 323 -5.48 15.08 17.22
CA PHE A 323 -4.40 16.09 17.47
C PHE A 323 -4.84 17.56 17.33
N ARG A 324 -6.01 17.93 17.85
CA ARG A 324 -6.58 19.31 17.70
C ARG A 324 -5.59 20.44 17.98
N SER A 325 -4.87 20.42 19.10
CA SER A 325 -3.93 21.49 19.49
C SER A 325 -2.69 21.55 18.57
N THR A 326 -2.02 20.41 18.34
CA THR A 326 -0.83 20.36 17.48
C THR A 326 -1.14 20.73 16.04
N ARG A 327 -2.33 20.37 15.56
CA ARG A 327 -2.79 20.76 14.21
C ARG A 327 -3.12 22.23 14.12
N ALA A 328 -3.73 22.82 15.15
CA ALA A 328 -3.98 24.26 15.19
C ALA A 328 -2.66 25.03 15.07
N VAL A 329 -1.62 24.60 15.77
CA VAL A 329 -0.27 25.18 15.66
C VAL A 329 0.31 24.99 14.26
N ALA A 330 0.21 23.78 13.68
CA ALA A 330 0.69 23.52 12.33
C ALA A 330 -0.05 24.39 11.28
N HIS A 331 -1.37 24.53 11.39
CA HIS A 331 -2.16 25.40 10.53
C HIS A 331 -1.73 26.86 10.66
N ALA A 332 -1.68 27.37 11.88
CA ALA A 332 -1.25 28.75 12.12
C ALA A 332 0.17 29.01 11.59
N GLY A 333 1.08 28.04 11.74
CA GLY A 333 2.44 28.11 11.21
C GLY A 333 2.48 28.18 9.67
N VAL A 334 1.65 27.42 8.99
CA VAL A 334 1.53 27.46 7.51
C VAL A 334 0.95 28.80 7.04
N GLU A 335 -0.11 29.28 7.67
CA GLU A 335 -0.71 30.58 7.30
C GLU A 335 0.26 31.75 7.57
N LEU A 336 0.93 31.73 8.73
CA LEU A 336 1.96 32.71 9.04
C LEU A 336 3.10 32.71 8.02
N ALA A 337 3.57 31.51 7.61
CA ALA A 337 4.62 31.40 6.60
C ALA A 337 4.20 31.99 5.26
N ARG A 338 2.94 31.81 4.86
CA ARG A 338 2.39 32.40 3.63
C ARG A 338 2.31 33.92 3.71
N GLU A 339 1.72 34.45 4.78
CA GLU A 339 1.57 35.90 4.98
C GLU A 339 2.94 36.60 5.08
N ALA A 340 3.92 35.95 5.71
CA ALA A 340 5.28 36.47 5.84
C ALA A 340 6.13 36.31 4.56
N GLY A 341 5.62 35.64 3.52
CA GLY A 341 6.41 35.34 2.31
C GLY A 341 7.63 34.48 2.61
N ALA A 342 7.51 33.54 3.53
CA ALA A 342 8.62 32.68 3.96
C ALA A 342 9.15 31.81 2.79
N ALA A 343 10.45 31.74 2.62
CA ALA A 343 11.06 30.91 1.60
C ALA A 343 11.02 29.41 1.95
N ARG A 344 10.85 29.06 3.23
CA ARG A 344 10.86 27.68 3.72
C ARG A 344 10.25 27.57 5.12
N ILE A 345 9.57 26.44 5.38
CA ILE A 345 9.09 26.08 6.72
C ILE A 345 10.03 25.01 7.29
N VAL A 346 10.68 25.30 8.42
CA VAL A 346 11.56 24.37 9.11
C VAL A 346 10.83 23.75 10.28
N VAL A 347 10.80 22.43 10.37
CA VAL A 347 10.04 21.68 11.38
C VAL A 347 10.95 20.69 12.11
N ALA A 348 11.25 20.98 13.38
CA ALA A 348 11.95 20.03 14.23
C ALA A 348 11.03 18.86 14.63
N THR A 349 11.57 17.64 14.62
CA THR A 349 10.78 16.44 14.94
C THR A 349 11.61 15.31 15.52
N HIS A 350 11.04 14.56 16.48
CA HIS A 350 11.63 13.32 17.00
C HIS A 350 11.04 12.05 16.35
N HIS A 351 9.81 12.13 15.81
CA HIS A 351 9.08 10.96 15.32
C HIS A 351 8.44 11.15 13.94
N GLY A 352 8.59 12.32 13.29
CA GLY A 352 7.99 12.62 11.99
C GLY A 352 6.55 13.15 12.07
N THR A 353 5.97 13.31 13.27
CA THR A 353 4.57 13.73 13.43
C THR A 353 4.35 15.19 13.03
N SER A 354 5.20 16.12 13.47
CA SER A 354 5.04 17.54 13.16
C SER A 354 5.15 17.85 11.67
N PRO A 355 6.18 17.35 10.93
CA PRO A 355 6.26 17.49 9.48
C PRO A 355 5.03 16.91 8.76
N ARG A 356 4.48 15.78 9.23
CA ARG A 356 3.25 15.20 8.68
C ARG A 356 2.06 16.15 8.79
N LEU A 357 1.89 16.80 9.94
CA LEU A 357 0.79 17.73 10.15
C LEU A 357 0.95 18.98 9.29
N VAL A 358 2.16 19.51 9.16
CA VAL A 358 2.43 20.69 8.30
C VAL A 358 2.24 20.31 6.82
N SER A 359 2.82 19.20 6.37
CA SER A 359 2.70 18.70 5.00
C SER A 359 1.25 18.37 4.61
N GLY A 360 0.42 17.95 5.57
CA GLY A 360 -1.00 17.70 5.36
C GLY A 360 -1.79 18.93 4.88
N TYR A 361 -1.31 20.15 5.16
CA TYR A 361 -1.91 21.39 4.66
C TYR A 361 -1.43 21.76 3.24
N ARG A 362 -0.56 20.95 2.62
CA ARG A 362 -0.04 21.19 1.27
C ARG A 362 0.38 22.64 1.04
N PRO A 363 1.29 23.21 1.85
CA PRO A 363 1.77 24.56 1.56
C PRO A 363 2.55 24.56 0.24
N ASP A 364 2.42 25.67 -0.47
CA ASP A 364 3.25 25.99 -1.65
C ASP A 364 4.70 26.38 -1.28
N ILE A 365 5.01 26.38 0.02
CA ILE A 365 6.32 26.67 0.60
C ILE A 365 7.02 25.33 0.93
N PRO A 366 8.27 25.10 0.49
CA PRO A 366 9.01 23.89 0.82
C PRO A 366 9.16 23.68 2.33
N ILE A 367 9.00 22.44 2.77
CA ILE A 367 9.10 22.04 4.18
C ILE A 367 10.46 21.34 4.38
N THR A 368 11.20 21.69 5.44
CA THR A 368 12.39 20.95 5.87
C THR A 368 12.12 20.30 7.23
N ALA A 369 12.08 18.99 7.28
CA ALA A 369 12.06 18.24 8.53
C ALA A 369 13.49 18.11 9.08
N VAL A 370 13.70 18.52 10.31
CA VAL A 370 15.00 18.46 11.00
C VAL A 370 14.88 17.51 12.19
N SER A 371 15.80 16.55 12.29
CA SER A 371 15.85 15.56 13.38
C SER A 371 17.28 15.10 13.65
N ASP A 372 17.55 14.74 14.90
CA ASP A 372 18.73 13.99 15.31
C ASP A 372 18.58 12.47 15.06
N ARG A 373 17.39 12.03 14.63
CA ARG A 373 17.02 10.62 14.43
C ARG A 373 16.76 10.33 12.96
N LEU A 374 17.68 9.65 12.31
CA LEU A 374 17.55 9.27 10.90
C LEU A 374 16.25 8.49 10.61
N ARG A 375 15.80 7.62 11.54
CA ARG A 375 14.54 6.89 11.41
C ARG A 375 13.31 7.82 11.35
N ALA A 376 13.32 8.94 12.06
CA ALA A 376 12.24 9.92 11.97
C ALA A 376 12.19 10.57 10.60
N LEU A 377 13.35 10.88 10.01
CA LEU A 377 13.47 11.46 8.68
C LEU A 377 13.06 10.48 7.58
N ARG A 378 13.42 9.20 7.70
CA ARG A 378 12.99 8.16 6.73
C ARG A 378 11.46 8.09 6.61
N ARG A 379 10.74 8.26 7.71
CA ARG A 379 9.27 8.24 7.72
C ARG A 379 8.65 9.43 7.00
N THR A 380 9.36 10.55 6.93
CA THR A 380 8.86 11.73 6.22
C THR A 380 8.97 11.61 4.70
N CYS A 381 9.64 10.56 4.18
CA CYS A 381 9.73 10.32 2.73
C CYS A 381 8.38 10.04 2.05
N LEU A 382 7.33 9.69 2.81
CA LEU A 382 5.95 9.55 2.30
C LEU A 382 5.16 10.86 2.35
N LEU A 383 5.76 11.95 2.77
CA LEU A 383 5.11 13.25 2.93
C LEU A 383 5.43 14.16 1.74
N PRO A 384 4.41 14.73 1.08
CA PRO A 384 4.64 15.66 -0.02
C PRO A 384 5.32 16.95 0.43
N GLY A 385 6.23 17.47 -0.38
CA GLY A 385 6.89 18.73 -0.17
C GLY A 385 7.88 18.77 1.00
N VAL A 386 8.30 17.62 1.55
CA VAL A 386 9.20 17.53 2.71
C VAL A 386 10.60 17.10 2.29
N ASP A 387 11.56 17.99 2.47
CA ASP A 387 12.99 17.69 2.48
C ASP A 387 13.44 17.35 3.91
N THR A 388 14.63 16.73 4.05
CA THR A 388 15.12 16.26 5.34
C THR A 388 16.53 16.75 5.64
N VAL A 389 16.79 17.08 6.90
CA VAL A 389 18.12 17.43 7.40
C VAL A 389 18.37 16.65 8.69
N LEU A 390 19.44 15.84 8.69
CA LEU A 390 19.94 15.19 9.89
C LEU A 390 20.83 16.18 10.65
N ALA A 391 20.38 16.59 11.82
CA ALA A 391 21.11 17.50 12.70
C ALA A 391 21.75 16.75 13.86
N LYS A 392 22.83 17.27 14.41
CA LYS A 392 23.36 16.75 15.68
C LYS A 392 22.46 17.17 16.84
N GLU A 393 22.38 16.37 17.89
CA GLU A 393 21.52 16.62 19.07
C GLU A 393 21.72 18.02 19.65
N HIS A 394 22.95 18.52 19.68
CA HIS A 394 23.28 19.87 20.16
C HIS A 394 22.72 20.99 19.27
N ASP A 395 22.58 20.76 17.96
CA ASP A 395 22.06 21.77 17.04
C ASP A 395 20.57 21.98 17.22
N LEU A 396 19.83 20.94 17.62
CA LEU A 396 18.39 21.03 17.91
C LEU A 396 18.08 21.80 19.19
N SER A 397 18.93 21.71 20.20
CA SER A 397 18.76 22.49 21.43
C SER A 397 18.91 24.00 21.18
N LEU A 398 19.76 24.40 20.23
CA LEU A 398 19.93 25.80 19.83
C LEU A 398 18.72 26.35 19.05
N ILE A 399 18.00 25.51 18.31
CA ILE A 399 16.75 25.91 17.61
C ILE A 399 15.65 26.27 18.61
N HIS A 400 15.59 25.58 19.74
CA HIS A 400 14.66 25.89 20.82
C HIS A 400 15.05 27.11 21.67
N ILE A 401 16.29 27.54 21.64
CA ILE A 401 16.84 28.67 22.41
C ILE A 401 16.97 29.95 21.58
N SER A 402 16.87 29.87 20.26
CA SER A 402 16.81 31.09 19.43
C SER A 402 15.44 31.75 19.62
N GLU A 403 15.28 32.40 20.77
CA GLU A 403 14.23 33.40 20.98
C GLU A 403 14.21 34.42 19.83
N PRO A 404 13.02 34.94 19.47
CA PRO A 404 12.88 36.03 18.50
C PRO A 404 13.44 37.36 18.97
N THR A 405 14.29 37.40 19.98
CA THR A 405 14.82 38.59 20.65
C THR A 405 15.95 39.31 19.90
N ARG A 406 16.26 38.96 18.66
CA ARG A 406 17.23 39.69 17.83
C ARG A 406 16.69 40.22 16.52
N LEU A 407 15.43 40.62 16.50
CA LEU A 407 14.93 41.59 15.53
C LEU A 407 14.87 43.00 16.17
N GLN A 408 15.94 43.36 16.86
CA GLN A 408 16.22 44.78 17.18
C GLN A 408 17.60 45.10 16.67
N GLN A 409 17.59 45.77 15.61
CA GLN A 409 18.60 46.72 15.05
C GLN A 409 18.81 46.49 13.56
#